data_c55aaab802958dec88c4193b6a1eeda2
#
_entry.id   c55aaab802958dec88c4193b6a1eeda2
#
_cell.length_a   1.000
_cell.length_b   1.000
_cell.length_c   1.000
_cell.angle_alpha   90.00
_cell.angle_beta   90.00
_cell.angle_gamma   90.00
#
_symmetry.space_group_name_H-M   'P 1'
#
loop_
_entity.id
_entity.type
_entity.pdbx_description
1 polymer ?
#
loop_
_entity_poly.entity_id
_entity_poly.type
_entity_poly.pdbx_seq_one_letter_code
_entity_poly.pdbx_strand_id
1 'polypeptide(L)'
;MTVSVVIPHRDRADLLERVLSCLSNQRLPGETSLEVIVVDNGSSDGSADVAVAHGARSILLGSNEGVSKALNRGIEAARGEWIAVLNNDVELAPDWLGVMLEAAQRADAWFVTGRVYDTVRAGVLDGAGDAVCRGGTAWRLGHGKLDGPEYSRPRATYFPSATAALFRSEFFDVAGVFDESFFAYLEDVDLGMRAAALGLAGAYAPEALAWHRGSATAGRWSSQSVTWITRHQLLLIAKHYSEALLLRFALPILAAQLLWAALALSRGRVRAWLAGILLGLRDCREHWRPCSRRGEDGLAAALRAGEGEIAALQRAGGWDSYWRWYFRLVGQPARSMS
;
A
#
# COMPACT_ATOMS: atom_id res chain seq x y z
N MET A 1 -15.50 -12.68 -17.75
CA MET A 1 -14.74 -12.30 -16.55
C MET A 1 -15.20 -10.91 -16.11
N THR A 2 -15.42 -10.70 -14.82
CA THR A 2 -15.81 -9.37 -14.28
C THR A 2 -14.70 -8.85 -13.36
N VAL A 3 -14.39 -7.56 -13.47
CA VAL A 3 -13.50 -6.85 -12.53
C VAL A 3 -14.33 -5.83 -11.77
N SER A 4 -14.32 -5.89 -10.43
CA SER A 4 -14.90 -4.88 -9.58
C SER A 4 -13.82 -3.87 -9.19
N VAL A 5 -14.07 -2.58 -9.40
CA VAL A 5 -13.19 -1.49 -8.97
C VAL A 5 -13.78 -0.85 -7.73
N VAL A 6 -13.04 -0.83 -6.64
CA VAL A 6 -13.43 -0.25 -5.34
C VAL A 6 -12.66 1.04 -5.11
N ILE A 7 -13.38 2.14 -4.95
CA ILE A 7 -12.82 3.48 -4.74
C ILE A 7 -13.36 4.03 -3.42
N PRO A 8 -12.55 4.06 -2.33
CA PRO A 8 -12.89 4.80 -1.13
C PRO A 8 -12.81 6.30 -1.46
N HIS A 9 -13.85 7.04 -1.14
CA HIS A 9 -13.94 8.44 -1.52
C HIS A 9 -14.45 9.30 -0.36
N ARG A 10 -13.90 10.50 -0.24
CA ARG A 10 -14.44 11.52 0.65
C ARG A 10 -14.12 12.90 0.13
N ASP A 11 -15.19 13.70 -0.11
CA ASP A 11 -15.06 15.02 -0.69
C ASP A 11 -14.23 14.98 -2.00
N ARG A 12 -13.89 16.09 -2.62
CA ARG A 12 -13.09 16.12 -3.85
C ARG A 12 -13.76 15.47 -5.06
N ALA A 13 -15.01 15.88 -5.34
CA ALA A 13 -15.76 15.48 -6.54
C ALA A 13 -14.92 15.63 -7.84
N ASP A 14 -14.04 16.66 -7.89
CA ASP A 14 -13.10 16.91 -8.99
C ASP A 14 -12.12 15.76 -9.26
N LEU A 15 -11.66 15.08 -8.22
CA LEU A 15 -10.76 13.93 -8.35
C LEU A 15 -11.53 12.64 -8.68
N LEU A 16 -12.72 12.48 -8.08
CA LEU A 16 -13.59 11.35 -8.41
C LEU A 16 -13.98 11.35 -9.89
N GLU A 17 -14.34 12.50 -10.44
CA GLU A 17 -14.64 12.69 -11.87
C GLU A 17 -13.50 12.18 -12.76
N ARG A 18 -12.25 12.50 -12.41
CA ARG A 18 -11.08 12.10 -13.19
C ARG A 18 -10.86 10.60 -13.16
N VAL A 19 -10.87 9.97 -11.99
CA VAL A 19 -10.64 8.51 -11.90
C VAL A 19 -11.76 7.74 -12.60
N LEU A 20 -13.03 8.18 -12.47
CA LEU A 20 -14.17 7.56 -13.16
C LEU A 20 -14.07 7.72 -14.67
N SER A 21 -13.65 8.89 -15.17
CA SER A 21 -13.36 9.12 -16.60
C SER A 21 -12.24 8.21 -17.11
N CYS A 22 -11.17 8.02 -16.34
CA CYS A 22 -10.11 7.06 -16.69
C CYS A 22 -10.64 5.62 -16.78
N LEU A 23 -11.54 5.22 -15.87
CA LEU A 23 -12.14 3.88 -15.87
C LEU A 23 -13.07 3.65 -17.07
N SER A 24 -13.84 4.65 -17.47
CA SER A 24 -14.71 4.58 -18.64
C SER A 24 -13.91 4.41 -19.95
N ASN A 25 -12.64 4.82 -19.96
CA ASN A 25 -11.74 4.74 -21.13
C ASN A 25 -10.80 3.53 -21.08
N GLN A 26 -10.97 2.59 -20.12
CA GLN A 26 -10.11 1.41 -20.04
C GLN A 26 -10.33 0.47 -21.23
N ARG A 27 -9.22 0.03 -21.82
CA ARG A 27 -9.20 -1.01 -22.86
C ARG A 27 -9.13 -2.36 -22.18
N LEU A 28 -10.27 -3.05 -22.14
CA LEU A 28 -10.38 -4.35 -21.46
C LEU A 28 -10.10 -5.49 -22.44
N PRO A 29 -9.43 -6.56 -22.00
CA PRO A 29 -9.19 -7.73 -22.84
C PRO A 29 -10.47 -8.58 -23.00
N GLY A 30 -10.76 -9.02 -24.23
CA GLY A 30 -11.86 -9.95 -24.54
C GLY A 30 -13.23 -9.48 -24.03
N GLU A 31 -14.01 -10.38 -23.46
CA GLU A 31 -15.35 -10.10 -22.88
C GLU A 31 -15.26 -9.73 -21.38
N THR A 32 -14.30 -8.91 -21.01
CA THR A 32 -14.17 -8.44 -19.62
C THR A 32 -15.17 -7.31 -19.37
N SER A 33 -15.97 -7.44 -18.31
CA SER A 33 -16.88 -6.39 -17.81
C SER A 33 -16.30 -5.67 -16.59
N LEU A 34 -16.66 -4.41 -16.42
CA LEU A 34 -16.23 -3.57 -15.31
C LEU A 34 -17.42 -3.22 -14.42
N GLU A 35 -17.30 -3.46 -13.13
CA GLU A 35 -18.19 -2.96 -12.08
C GLU A 35 -17.43 -1.90 -11.28
N VAL A 36 -17.97 -0.68 -11.16
CA VAL A 36 -17.34 0.39 -10.38
C VAL A 36 -18.16 0.65 -9.14
N ILE A 37 -17.51 0.59 -7.97
CA ILE A 37 -18.10 0.77 -6.65
C ILE A 37 -17.38 1.95 -5.98
N VAL A 38 -18.09 3.06 -5.79
CA VAL A 38 -17.62 4.22 -5.02
C VAL A 38 -18.15 4.10 -3.61
N VAL A 39 -17.25 4.02 -2.63
CA VAL A 39 -17.64 4.02 -1.21
C VAL A 39 -17.46 5.42 -0.65
N ASP A 40 -18.55 6.14 -0.54
CA ASP A 40 -18.59 7.51 -0.03
C ASP A 40 -18.47 7.50 1.50
N ASN A 41 -17.34 7.96 1.97
CA ASN A 41 -16.96 7.98 3.38
C ASN A 41 -17.36 9.29 4.07
N GLY A 42 -18.61 9.71 3.83
CA GLY A 42 -19.22 10.91 4.43
C GLY A 42 -18.83 12.21 3.71
N SER A 43 -18.96 12.25 2.39
CA SER A 43 -18.79 13.48 1.60
C SER A 43 -19.92 14.48 1.84
N SER A 44 -19.59 15.75 1.69
CA SER A 44 -20.53 16.88 1.79
C SER A 44 -20.59 17.73 0.52
N ASP A 45 -19.89 17.31 -0.53
CA ASP A 45 -19.85 17.94 -1.87
C ASP A 45 -20.72 17.18 -2.89
N GLY A 46 -20.62 17.49 -4.16
CA GLY A 46 -21.36 16.86 -5.26
C GLY A 46 -20.88 15.44 -5.66
N SER A 47 -20.08 14.76 -4.84
CA SER A 47 -19.47 13.47 -5.20
C SER A 47 -20.47 12.36 -5.51
N ALA A 48 -21.61 12.34 -4.83
CA ALA A 48 -22.66 11.35 -5.09
C ALA A 48 -23.25 11.49 -6.50
N ASP A 49 -23.48 12.73 -6.96
CA ASP A 49 -23.99 13.00 -8.31
C ASP A 49 -22.98 12.61 -9.38
N VAL A 50 -21.69 12.88 -9.13
CA VAL A 50 -20.59 12.45 -10.02
C VAL A 50 -20.56 10.93 -10.16
N ALA A 51 -20.65 10.17 -9.08
CA ALA A 51 -20.68 8.73 -9.11
C ALA A 51 -21.87 8.20 -9.95
N VAL A 52 -23.05 8.74 -9.74
CA VAL A 52 -24.27 8.38 -10.49
C VAL A 52 -24.12 8.70 -11.98
N ALA A 53 -23.59 9.88 -12.33
CA ALA A 53 -23.41 10.30 -13.73
C ALA A 53 -22.48 9.35 -14.52
N HIS A 54 -21.50 8.73 -13.84
CA HIS A 54 -20.62 7.71 -14.43
C HIS A 54 -21.14 6.28 -14.31
N GLY A 55 -22.38 6.06 -13.84
CA GLY A 55 -22.96 4.73 -13.69
C GLY A 55 -22.31 3.88 -12.59
N ALA A 56 -21.54 4.49 -11.68
CA ALA A 56 -20.94 3.80 -10.57
C ALA A 56 -21.98 3.48 -9.47
N ARG A 57 -21.84 2.31 -8.86
CA ARG A 57 -22.61 1.95 -7.66
C ARG A 57 -22.06 2.65 -6.45
N SER A 58 -22.87 3.47 -5.78
CA SER A 58 -22.46 4.20 -4.58
C SER A 58 -22.87 3.46 -3.31
N ILE A 59 -21.97 3.41 -2.32
CA ILE A 59 -22.21 2.95 -0.95
C ILE A 59 -21.92 4.12 -0.02
N LEU A 60 -22.92 4.57 0.73
CA LEU A 60 -22.82 5.73 1.61
C LEU A 60 -22.57 5.28 3.04
N LEU A 61 -21.49 5.73 3.68
CA LEU A 61 -21.18 5.43 5.08
C LEU A 61 -21.75 6.48 6.06
N GLY A 62 -22.15 7.64 5.55
CA GLY A 62 -22.75 8.73 6.35
C GLY A 62 -21.75 9.54 7.18
N SER A 63 -20.58 9.01 7.50
CA SER A 63 -19.49 9.68 8.22
C SER A 63 -18.14 9.13 7.80
N ASN A 64 -17.04 9.83 8.15
CA ASN A 64 -15.70 9.34 7.89
C ASN A 64 -15.32 8.21 8.85
N GLU A 65 -15.37 6.98 8.37
CA GLU A 65 -15.05 5.75 9.12
C GLU A 65 -13.65 5.19 8.82
N GLY A 66 -12.84 5.91 8.05
CA GLY A 66 -11.49 5.52 7.64
C GLY A 66 -11.44 4.79 6.28
N VAL A 67 -10.24 4.72 5.73
CA VAL A 67 -10.00 4.10 4.42
C VAL A 67 -10.21 2.59 4.47
N SER A 68 -9.71 1.92 5.52
CA SER A 68 -9.84 0.47 5.69
C SER A 68 -11.29 0.01 5.67
N LYS A 69 -12.17 0.69 6.42
CA LYS A 69 -13.60 0.34 6.47
C LYS A 69 -14.30 0.63 5.15
N ALA A 70 -13.98 1.75 4.51
CA ALA A 70 -14.52 2.06 3.19
C ALA A 70 -14.13 1.01 2.16
N LEU A 71 -12.85 0.59 2.13
CA LEU A 71 -12.39 -0.49 1.27
C LEU A 71 -13.12 -1.81 1.55
N ASN A 72 -13.29 -2.19 2.81
CA ASN A 72 -13.98 -3.42 3.20
C ASN A 72 -15.43 -3.43 2.71
N ARG A 73 -16.15 -2.31 2.84
CA ARG A 73 -17.53 -2.20 2.34
C ARG A 73 -17.62 -2.35 0.82
N GLY A 74 -16.64 -1.81 0.10
CA GLY A 74 -16.56 -1.99 -1.34
C GLY A 74 -16.22 -3.42 -1.74
N ILE A 75 -15.27 -4.07 -1.05
CA ILE A 75 -14.88 -5.46 -1.27
C ILE A 75 -16.04 -6.40 -0.99
N GLU A 76 -16.77 -6.21 0.11
CA GLU A 76 -17.97 -6.98 0.47
C GLU A 76 -19.06 -6.90 -0.61
N ALA A 77 -19.17 -5.75 -1.27
CA ALA A 77 -20.18 -5.51 -2.31
C ALA A 77 -19.74 -5.94 -3.73
N ALA A 78 -18.44 -6.20 -3.91
CA ALA A 78 -17.86 -6.59 -5.20
C ALA A 78 -18.32 -7.98 -5.63
N ARG A 79 -18.51 -8.15 -6.96
CA ARG A 79 -18.97 -9.40 -7.58
C ARG A 79 -17.98 -9.96 -8.59
N GLY A 80 -16.90 -9.21 -8.86
CA GLY A 80 -15.87 -9.57 -9.82
C GLY A 80 -14.98 -10.70 -9.34
N GLU A 81 -14.47 -11.48 -10.27
CA GLU A 81 -13.39 -12.47 -10.04
C GLU A 81 -12.07 -11.78 -9.65
N TRP A 82 -11.95 -10.53 -10.05
CA TRP A 82 -10.85 -9.63 -9.69
C TRP A 82 -11.38 -8.36 -9.04
N ILE A 83 -10.66 -7.85 -8.06
CA ILE A 83 -10.99 -6.62 -7.35
C ILE A 83 -9.83 -5.64 -7.49
N ALA A 84 -10.05 -4.54 -8.20
CA ALA A 84 -9.11 -3.43 -8.24
C ALA A 84 -9.43 -2.45 -7.10
N VAL A 85 -8.42 -2.10 -6.32
CA VAL A 85 -8.50 -1.07 -5.29
C VAL A 85 -7.79 0.16 -5.81
N LEU A 86 -8.47 1.32 -5.82
CA LEU A 86 -7.94 2.57 -6.33
C LEU A 86 -8.21 3.72 -5.37
N ASN A 87 -7.22 4.57 -5.13
CA ASN A 87 -7.48 5.86 -4.51
C ASN A 87 -8.28 6.76 -5.46
N ASN A 88 -9.05 7.69 -4.92
CA ASN A 88 -9.84 8.64 -5.70
C ASN A 88 -9.01 9.73 -6.40
N ASP A 89 -7.71 9.84 -6.13
CA ASP A 89 -6.78 10.83 -6.70
C ASP A 89 -5.74 10.18 -7.64
N VAL A 90 -6.12 9.05 -8.26
CA VAL A 90 -5.32 8.31 -9.23
C VAL A 90 -5.89 8.50 -10.64
N GLU A 91 -5.02 8.74 -11.61
CA GLU A 91 -5.32 8.68 -13.04
C GLU A 91 -4.64 7.44 -13.63
N LEU A 92 -5.32 6.71 -14.52
CA LEU A 92 -4.86 5.42 -15.07
C LEU A 92 -4.56 5.55 -16.56
N ALA A 93 -3.50 4.88 -17.03
CA ALA A 93 -3.32 4.68 -18.45
C ALA A 93 -4.48 3.86 -19.06
N PRO A 94 -4.83 4.07 -20.33
CA PRO A 94 -5.99 3.39 -20.94
C PRO A 94 -5.91 1.86 -20.98
N ASP A 95 -4.73 1.29 -20.85
CA ASP A 95 -4.46 -0.15 -20.85
C ASP A 95 -4.07 -0.70 -19.48
N TRP A 96 -4.13 0.13 -18.44
CA TRP A 96 -3.68 -0.21 -17.09
C TRP A 96 -4.29 -1.53 -16.59
N LEU A 97 -5.60 -1.66 -16.67
CA LEU A 97 -6.29 -2.84 -16.15
C LEU A 97 -5.98 -4.10 -16.97
N GLY A 98 -5.88 -3.98 -18.30
CA GLY A 98 -5.48 -5.07 -19.17
C GLY A 98 -4.08 -5.59 -18.83
N VAL A 99 -3.11 -4.68 -18.68
CA VAL A 99 -1.73 -5.02 -18.29
C VAL A 99 -1.66 -5.68 -16.92
N MET A 100 -2.45 -5.19 -15.95
CA MET A 100 -2.53 -5.80 -14.61
C MET A 100 -3.07 -7.23 -14.66
N LEU A 101 -4.13 -7.48 -15.43
CA LEU A 101 -4.71 -8.81 -15.60
C LEU A 101 -3.73 -9.78 -16.30
N GLU A 102 -3.05 -9.34 -17.35
CA GLU A 102 -2.03 -10.15 -18.02
C GLU A 102 -0.86 -10.49 -17.09
N ALA A 103 -0.38 -9.53 -16.30
CA ALA A 103 0.68 -9.75 -15.34
C ALA A 103 0.25 -10.73 -14.25
N ALA A 104 -0.99 -10.63 -13.76
CA ALA A 104 -1.56 -11.55 -12.80
C ALA A 104 -1.59 -12.99 -13.31
N GLN A 105 -2.06 -13.19 -14.54
CA GLN A 105 -2.13 -14.51 -15.17
C GLN A 105 -0.74 -15.09 -15.46
N ARG A 106 0.18 -14.27 -15.99
CA ARG A 106 1.54 -14.69 -16.34
C ARG A 106 2.33 -15.16 -15.13
N ALA A 107 2.16 -14.48 -14.00
CA ALA A 107 2.89 -14.77 -12.76
C ALA A 107 2.14 -15.70 -11.80
N ASP A 108 0.92 -16.12 -12.13
CA ASP A 108 -0.01 -16.78 -11.21
C ASP A 108 -0.12 -16.04 -9.86
N ALA A 109 -0.19 -14.72 -9.94
CA ALA A 109 -0.10 -13.84 -8.78
C ALA A 109 -1.43 -13.68 -8.06
N TRP A 110 -1.40 -13.55 -6.75
CA TRP A 110 -2.55 -13.26 -5.92
C TRP A 110 -2.99 -11.80 -6.01
N PHE A 111 -2.02 -10.91 -6.24
CA PHE A 111 -2.26 -9.49 -6.47
C PHE A 111 -1.20 -8.89 -7.39
N VAL A 112 -1.51 -7.76 -7.99
CA VAL A 112 -0.60 -7.03 -8.87
C VAL A 112 -0.57 -5.56 -8.46
N THR A 113 0.60 -4.96 -8.55
CA THR A 113 0.82 -3.51 -8.38
C THR A 113 1.57 -2.97 -9.58
N GLY A 114 1.24 -1.75 -10.01
CA GLY A 114 1.83 -1.09 -11.17
C GLY A 114 2.88 -0.05 -10.82
N ARG A 115 3.32 0.68 -11.85
CA ARG A 115 4.20 1.85 -11.73
C ARG A 115 3.33 3.10 -11.59
N VAL A 116 3.56 3.85 -10.53
CA VAL A 116 2.81 5.06 -10.22
C VAL A 116 3.72 6.27 -10.25
N TYR A 117 3.36 7.28 -11.05
CA TYR A 117 4.05 8.54 -11.15
C TYR A 117 3.43 9.62 -10.27
N ASP A 118 4.23 10.59 -9.88
CA ASP A 118 3.77 11.83 -9.23
C ASP A 118 3.13 12.74 -10.29
N THR A 119 1.88 13.17 -10.09
CA THR A 119 1.20 14.05 -11.07
C THR A 119 1.77 15.46 -11.13
N VAL A 120 2.50 15.89 -10.11
CA VAL A 120 3.04 17.27 -10.01
C VAL A 120 4.45 17.37 -10.58
N ARG A 121 5.25 16.32 -10.41
CA ARG A 121 6.66 16.28 -10.80
C ARG A 121 6.85 15.30 -11.95
N ALA A 122 7.04 15.82 -13.16
CA ALA A 122 7.23 15.02 -14.37
C ALA A 122 8.41 14.04 -14.23
N GLY A 123 8.20 12.78 -14.58
CA GLY A 123 9.20 11.72 -14.54
C GLY A 123 9.61 11.26 -13.14
N VAL A 124 8.98 11.78 -12.08
CA VAL A 124 9.21 11.34 -10.70
C VAL A 124 8.21 10.27 -10.33
N LEU A 125 8.68 9.21 -9.69
CA LEU A 125 7.84 8.14 -9.19
C LEU A 125 7.15 8.55 -7.88
N ASP A 126 5.85 8.23 -7.77
CA ASP A 126 5.17 8.11 -6.50
C ASP A 126 5.43 6.71 -5.90
N GLY A 127 5.48 5.68 -6.74
CA GLY A 127 5.87 4.35 -6.33
C GLY A 127 5.98 3.32 -7.45
N ALA A 128 6.78 2.30 -7.19
CA ALA A 128 6.98 1.13 -8.03
C ALA A 128 6.76 -0.15 -7.21
N GLY A 129 5.62 -0.23 -6.52
CA GLY A 129 5.33 -1.25 -5.49
C GLY A 129 5.83 -0.83 -4.11
N ASP A 130 5.55 -1.67 -3.12
CA ASP A 130 5.92 -1.43 -1.73
C ASP A 130 6.82 -2.56 -1.20
N ALA A 131 7.70 -2.22 -0.25
CA ALA A 131 8.52 -3.19 0.44
C ALA A 131 8.62 -2.84 1.93
N VAL A 132 8.84 -3.87 2.75
CA VAL A 132 9.00 -3.72 4.20
C VAL A 132 10.34 -4.32 4.60
N CYS A 133 11.12 -3.58 5.40
CA CYS A 133 12.37 -4.07 5.95
C CYS A 133 12.15 -4.88 7.23
N ARG A 134 13.16 -5.62 7.67
CA ARG A 134 13.12 -6.39 8.93
C ARG A 134 12.80 -5.54 10.17
N GLY A 135 13.02 -4.24 10.10
CA GLY A 135 12.64 -3.29 11.14
C GLY A 135 11.16 -2.91 11.19
N GLY A 136 10.33 -3.47 10.31
CA GLY A 136 8.89 -3.16 10.23
C GLY A 136 8.57 -1.84 9.55
N THR A 137 9.56 -1.15 8.97
CA THR A 137 9.33 0.09 8.21
C THR A 137 9.03 -0.24 6.75
N ALA A 138 7.89 0.24 6.27
CA ALA A 138 7.52 0.18 4.87
C ALA A 138 8.16 1.33 4.07
N TRP A 139 8.51 1.05 2.83
CA TRP A 139 8.92 2.04 1.86
C TRP A 139 8.22 1.80 0.53
N ARG A 140 7.59 2.83 0.02
CA ARG A 140 7.08 2.85 -1.34
C ARG A 140 8.28 2.99 -2.27
N LEU A 141 8.59 1.92 -2.99
CA LEU A 141 9.80 1.78 -3.79
C LEU A 141 9.88 2.87 -4.85
N GLY A 142 11.01 3.55 -4.94
CA GLY A 142 11.22 4.65 -5.89
C GLY A 142 10.54 5.97 -5.52
N HIS A 143 9.83 6.08 -4.40
CA HIS A 143 9.13 7.29 -4.03
C HIS A 143 10.03 8.54 -4.03
N GLY A 144 9.65 9.54 -4.86
CA GLY A 144 10.40 10.79 -5.00
C GLY A 144 11.67 10.70 -5.84
N LYS A 145 11.96 9.53 -6.44
CA LYS A 145 13.07 9.33 -7.39
C LYS A 145 12.63 9.59 -8.82
N LEU A 146 13.57 9.91 -9.69
CA LEU A 146 13.34 9.88 -11.13
C LEU A 146 13.14 8.43 -11.59
N ASP A 147 12.27 8.23 -12.56
CA ASP A 147 12.09 6.92 -13.18
C ASP A 147 13.37 6.51 -13.92
N GLY A 148 13.65 5.20 -13.90
CA GLY A 148 14.85 4.64 -14.48
C GLY A 148 14.71 3.15 -14.81
N PRO A 149 15.71 2.57 -15.48
CA PRO A 149 15.68 1.16 -15.89
C PRO A 149 15.55 0.18 -14.72
N GLU A 150 15.94 0.57 -13.50
CA GLU A 150 15.80 -0.23 -12.29
C GLU A 150 14.35 -0.48 -11.89
N TYR A 151 13.42 0.40 -12.32
CA TYR A 151 11.99 0.27 -12.07
C TYR A 151 11.22 -0.37 -13.23
N SER A 152 11.89 -0.72 -14.33
CA SER A 152 11.26 -1.23 -15.56
C SER A 152 11.22 -2.76 -15.66
N ARG A 153 11.61 -3.48 -14.60
CA ARG A 153 11.65 -4.95 -14.61
C ARG A 153 10.48 -5.53 -13.83
N PRO A 154 9.69 -6.44 -14.42
CA PRO A 154 8.72 -7.24 -13.68
C PRO A 154 9.42 -8.05 -12.58
N ARG A 155 8.76 -8.21 -11.43
CA ARG A 155 9.28 -8.96 -10.29
C ARG A 155 8.17 -9.44 -9.37
N ALA A 156 8.47 -10.44 -8.55
CA ALA A 156 7.59 -10.81 -7.46
C ALA A 156 7.57 -9.71 -6.39
N THR A 157 6.44 -9.51 -5.76
CA THR A 157 6.27 -8.60 -4.61
C THR A 157 5.44 -9.26 -3.52
N TYR A 158 5.61 -8.81 -2.28
CA TYR A 158 4.88 -9.35 -1.13
C TYR A 158 3.93 -8.32 -0.51
N PHE A 159 4.03 -7.06 -0.90
CA PHE A 159 3.26 -5.98 -0.30
C PHE A 159 2.48 -5.24 -1.38
N PRO A 160 1.12 -5.37 -1.39
CA PRO A 160 0.28 -4.62 -2.32
C PRO A 160 0.28 -3.15 -1.92
N SER A 161 0.27 -2.25 -2.92
CA SER A 161 0.04 -0.83 -2.67
C SER A 161 -1.42 -0.49 -2.92
N ALA A 162 -2.18 -0.18 -1.87
CA ALA A 162 -3.60 0.16 -2.00
C ALA A 162 -3.87 1.48 -2.76
N THR A 163 -2.83 2.17 -3.24
CA THR A 163 -2.99 3.33 -4.13
C THR A 163 -3.63 2.93 -5.45
N ALA A 164 -3.14 1.83 -6.08
CA ALA A 164 -3.67 1.24 -7.31
C ALA A 164 -3.17 -0.21 -7.40
N ALA A 165 -4.00 -1.15 -7.03
CA ALA A 165 -3.68 -2.58 -7.03
C ALA A 165 -4.84 -3.42 -7.54
N LEU A 166 -4.52 -4.59 -8.10
CA LEU A 166 -5.49 -5.59 -8.55
C LEU A 166 -5.30 -6.86 -7.71
N PHE A 167 -6.38 -7.43 -7.20
CA PHE A 167 -6.39 -8.63 -6.37
C PHE A 167 -7.30 -9.69 -6.99
N ARG A 168 -6.95 -10.98 -6.85
CA ARG A 168 -7.96 -12.04 -6.98
C ARG A 168 -9.01 -11.86 -5.88
N SER A 169 -10.29 -12.06 -6.18
CA SER A 169 -11.33 -11.96 -5.14
C SER A 169 -11.08 -12.94 -3.99
N GLU A 170 -10.65 -14.16 -4.31
CA GLU A 170 -10.26 -15.20 -3.35
C GLU A 170 -9.12 -14.79 -2.40
N PHE A 171 -8.32 -13.80 -2.76
CA PHE A 171 -7.28 -13.28 -1.88
C PHE A 171 -7.86 -12.80 -0.53
N PHE A 172 -9.02 -12.15 -0.57
CA PHE A 172 -9.66 -11.63 0.64
C PHE A 172 -10.32 -12.73 1.48
N ASP A 173 -10.67 -13.86 0.89
CA ASP A 173 -11.15 -15.04 1.63
C ASP A 173 -10.00 -15.70 2.41
N VAL A 174 -8.80 -15.72 1.85
CA VAL A 174 -7.63 -16.38 2.42
C VAL A 174 -6.86 -15.46 3.38
N ALA A 175 -6.53 -14.23 2.95
CA ALA A 175 -5.75 -13.27 3.73
C ALA A 175 -6.61 -12.44 4.69
N GLY A 176 -7.93 -12.43 4.50
CA GLY A 176 -8.86 -11.51 5.14
C GLY A 176 -8.84 -10.12 4.51
N VAL A 177 -9.79 -9.29 4.90
CA VAL A 177 -9.93 -7.89 4.43
C VAL A 177 -9.00 -6.93 5.20
N PHE A 178 -9.04 -5.64 4.92
CA PHE A 178 -8.23 -4.63 5.62
C PHE A 178 -8.60 -4.53 7.11
N ASP A 179 -7.61 -4.36 7.98
CA ASP A 179 -7.87 -4.17 9.41
C ASP A 179 -8.35 -2.74 9.68
N GLU A 180 -9.59 -2.61 10.15
CA GLU A 180 -10.24 -1.31 10.38
C GLU A 180 -9.59 -0.50 11.52
N SER A 181 -8.78 -1.14 12.38
CA SER A 181 -8.03 -0.45 13.44
C SER A 181 -6.96 0.50 12.89
N PHE A 182 -6.56 0.33 11.61
CA PHE A 182 -5.60 1.20 10.94
C PHE A 182 -6.21 2.53 10.48
N PHE A 183 -7.48 2.62 10.31
CA PHE A 183 -8.19 3.81 9.83
C PHE A 183 -7.65 4.35 8.49
N ALA A 184 -6.38 4.71 8.42
CA ALA A 184 -5.62 5.11 7.22
C ALA A 184 -4.11 4.99 7.47
N TYR A 185 -3.34 4.69 6.43
CA TYR A 185 -1.90 4.41 6.39
C TYR A 185 -1.48 3.08 7.00
N LEU A 186 -0.72 2.32 6.25
CA LEU A 186 -0.16 1.02 6.57
C LEU A 186 -1.20 -0.12 6.74
N GLU A 187 -2.46 0.10 6.39
CA GLU A 187 -3.48 -0.96 6.28
C GLU A 187 -3.14 -1.97 5.18
N ASP A 188 -2.55 -1.49 4.09
CA ASP A 188 -2.05 -2.30 2.98
C ASP A 188 -0.79 -3.08 3.36
N VAL A 189 0.06 -2.50 4.19
CA VAL A 189 1.22 -3.18 4.75
C VAL A 189 0.80 -4.29 5.71
N ASP A 190 -0.20 -4.07 6.56
CA ASP A 190 -0.79 -5.11 7.42
C ASP A 190 -1.32 -6.29 6.59
N LEU A 191 -2.09 -5.98 5.54
CA LEU A 191 -2.62 -6.97 4.61
C LEU A 191 -1.49 -7.75 3.92
N GLY A 192 -0.44 -7.05 3.47
CA GLY A 192 0.76 -7.65 2.86
C GLY A 192 1.53 -8.56 3.83
N MET A 193 1.65 -8.20 5.10
CA MET A 193 2.29 -9.06 6.10
C MET A 193 1.51 -10.35 6.34
N ARG A 194 0.17 -10.29 6.36
CA ARG A 194 -0.70 -11.47 6.43
C ARG A 194 -0.54 -12.35 5.19
N ALA A 195 -0.57 -11.74 4.00
CA ALA A 195 -0.37 -12.43 2.74
C ALA A 195 1.00 -13.12 2.68
N ALA A 196 2.07 -12.43 3.07
CA ALA A 196 3.42 -12.98 3.11
C ALA A 196 3.54 -14.17 4.07
N ALA A 197 2.90 -14.10 5.24
CA ALA A 197 2.85 -15.21 6.20
C ALA A 197 2.11 -16.44 5.66
N LEU A 198 1.16 -16.24 4.73
CA LEU A 198 0.41 -17.30 4.06
C LEU A 198 1.06 -17.77 2.74
N GLY A 199 2.16 -17.14 2.31
CA GLY A 199 2.83 -17.46 1.05
C GLY A 199 2.12 -16.91 -0.20
N LEU A 200 1.22 -15.93 -0.04
CA LEU A 200 0.48 -15.31 -1.14
C LEU A 200 1.34 -14.21 -1.79
N ALA A 201 2.05 -14.57 -2.84
CA ALA A 201 2.89 -13.63 -3.57
C ALA A 201 2.10 -12.85 -4.62
N GLY A 202 2.52 -11.61 -4.85
CA GLY A 202 2.04 -10.75 -5.92
C GLY A 202 3.09 -10.52 -7.00
N ALA A 203 2.71 -9.73 -8.01
CA ALA A 203 3.59 -9.31 -9.09
C ALA A 203 3.64 -7.78 -9.21
N TYR A 204 4.79 -7.26 -9.59
CA TYR A 204 4.94 -5.89 -10.04
C TYR A 204 4.94 -5.86 -11.57
N ALA A 205 4.02 -5.08 -12.13
CA ALA A 205 3.83 -4.88 -13.56
C ALA A 205 4.26 -3.44 -13.95
N PRO A 206 5.51 -3.25 -14.39
CA PRO A 206 6.04 -1.91 -14.67
C PRO A 206 5.36 -1.19 -15.82
N GLU A 207 4.69 -1.91 -16.72
CA GLU A 207 3.92 -1.37 -17.85
C GLU A 207 2.53 -0.88 -17.45
N ALA A 208 2.01 -1.28 -16.29
CA ALA A 208 0.75 -0.77 -15.75
C ALA A 208 0.97 0.62 -15.14
N LEU A 209 0.75 1.65 -15.94
CA LEU A 209 1.07 3.03 -15.59
C LEU A 209 -0.12 3.73 -14.94
N ALA A 210 0.14 4.42 -13.83
CA ALA A 210 -0.80 5.28 -13.16
C ALA A 210 -0.12 6.57 -12.68
N TRP A 211 -0.90 7.60 -12.41
CA TRP A 211 -0.44 8.87 -11.86
C TRP A 211 -1.23 9.18 -10.60
N HIS A 212 -0.53 9.50 -9.53
CA HIS A 212 -1.13 9.75 -8.23
C HIS A 212 -0.80 11.16 -7.74
N ARG A 213 -1.80 11.89 -7.30
CA ARG A 213 -1.60 13.25 -6.80
C ARG A 213 -0.92 13.31 -5.45
N GLY A 214 -1.07 12.25 -4.68
CA GLY A 214 -0.44 12.03 -3.39
C GLY A 214 -0.78 13.06 -2.32
N SER A 215 -1.23 12.59 -1.16
CA SER A 215 -1.51 13.43 0.01
C SER A 215 -2.50 14.57 -0.25
N ALA A 216 -3.40 14.42 -1.23
CA ALA A 216 -4.40 15.43 -1.58
C ALA A 216 -5.35 15.73 -0.39
N THR A 217 -5.59 14.74 0.46
CA THR A 217 -6.53 14.85 1.59
C THR A 217 -5.83 15.14 2.92
N ALA A 218 -4.69 14.49 3.23
CA ALA A 218 -4.09 14.55 4.57
C ALA A 218 -2.81 15.39 4.66
N GLY A 219 -2.21 15.79 3.54
CA GLY A 219 -0.94 16.51 3.49
C GLY A 219 0.28 15.67 3.90
N ARG A 220 1.36 15.79 3.14
CA ARG A 220 2.65 15.12 3.43
C ARG A 220 3.22 15.69 4.72
N TRP A 221 3.55 14.87 5.71
CA TRP A 221 4.08 15.31 7.02
C TRP A 221 3.09 16.11 7.87
N SER A 222 1.78 15.90 7.72
CA SER A 222 0.81 16.43 8.68
C SER A 222 1.03 15.79 10.07
N SER A 223 0.63 16.48 11.13
CA SER A 223 0.71 15.90 12.49
C SER A 223 -0.07 14.59 12.57
N GLN A 224 -1.21 14.52 11.89
CA GLN A 224 -2.07 13.35 11.89
C GLN A 224 -1.41 12.15 11.17
N SER A 225 -0.81 12.36 9.98
CA SER A 225 -0.12 11.28 9.26
C SER A 225 1.08 10.75 10.06
N VAL A 226 1.86 11.62 10.68
CA VAL A 226 2.99 11.19 11.53
C VAL A 226 2.50 10.42 12.76
N THR A 227 1.43 10.85 13.41
CA THR A 227 0.84 10.14 14.55
C THR A 227 0.38 8.75 14.13
N TRP A 228 -0.39 8.63 13.02
CA TRP A 228 -0.89 7.34 12.55
C TRP A 228 0.25 6.41 12.10
N ILE A 229 1.17 6.87 11.28
CA ILE A 229 2.30 6.04 10.82
C ILE A 229 3.13 5.54 12.01
N THR A 230 3.40 6.39 13.01
CA THR A 230 4.16 5.99 14.20
C THR A 230 3.39 4.92 15.00
N ARG A 231 2.08 5.14 15.25
CA ARG A 231 1.21 4.16 15.91
C ARG A 231 1.19 2.83 15.15
N HIS A 232 0.99 2.89 13.86
CA HIS A 232 0.78 1.71 13.03
C HIS A 232 2.06 0.90 12.83
N GLN A 233 3.25 1.52 12.79
CA GLN A 233 4.51 0.78 12.78
C GLN A 233 4.66 -0.10 14.03
N LEU A 234 4.30 0.41 15.22
CA LEU A 234 4.31 -0.38 16.44
C LEU A 234 3.26 -1.50 16.39
N LEU A 235 2.07 -1.19 15.90
CA LEU A 235 0.99 -2.15 15.78
C LEU A 235 1.33 -3.28 14.80
N LEU A 236 1.95 -2.99 13.66
CA LEU A 236 2.44 -4.00 12.72
C LEU A 236 3.41 -4.97 13.38
N ILE A 237 4.37 -4.46 14.15
CA ILE A 237 5.33 -5.29 14.88
C ILE A 237 4.61 -6.15 15.92
N ALA A 238 3.69 -5.57 16.70
CA ALA A 238 2.96 -6.29 17.75
C ALA A 238 2.04 -7.38 17.18
N LYS A 239 1.45 -7.18 16.01
CA LYS A 239 0.54 -8.14 15.37
C LYS A 239 1.25 -9.28 14.67
N HIS A 240 2.39 -8.99 14.02
CA HIS A 240 2.98 -9.91 13.05
C HIS A 240 4.29 -10.55 13.50
N TYR A 241 5.01 -9.95 14.46
CA TYR A 241 6.28 -10.51 14.88
C TYR A 241 6.09 -11.45 16.07
N SER A 242 6.51 -12.69 15.90
CA SER A 242 6.65 -13.63 17.01
C SER A 242 7.77 -13.20 17.96
N GLU A 243 7.84 -13.75 19.15
CA GLU A 243 8.95 -13.53 20.07
C GLU A 243 10.31 -13.86 19.41
N ALA A 244 10.37 -14.91 18.60
CA ALA A 244 11.58 -15.30 17.89
C ALA A 244 11.96 -14.25 16.84
N LEU A 245 11.01 -13.71 16.08
CA LEU A 245 11.27 -12.62 15.15
C LEU A 245 11.67 -11.33 15.85
N LEU A 246 11.06 -11.00 17.00
CA LEU A 246 11.44 -9.83 17.78
C LEU A 246 12.88 -9.93 18.25
N LEU A 247 13.31 -11.07 18.77
CA LEU A 247 14.70 -11.30 19.18
C LEU A 247 15.64 -11.27 17.98
N ARG A 248 15.29 -11.96 16.89
CA ARG A 248 16.09 -12.07 15.68
C ARG A 248 16.28 -10.73 14.97
N PHE A 249 15.25 -9.88 14.97
CA PHE A 249 15.24 -8.58 14.29
C PHE A 249 15.31 -7.39 15.26
N ALA A 250 15.72 -7.62 16.52
CA ALA A 250 15.79 -6.57 17.54
C ALA A 250 16.61 -5.34 17.10
N LEU A 251 17.81 -5.58 16.52
CA LEU A 251 18.65 -4.48 16.01
C LEU A 251 18.01 -3.75 14.80
N PRO A 252 17.52 -4.43 13.74
CA PRO A 252 16.74 -3.79 12.70
C PRO A 252 15.55 -2.97 13.20
N ILE A 253 14.76 -3.50 14.14
CA ILE A 253 13.60 -2.81 14.72
C ILE A 253 14.05 -1.54 15.44
N LEU A 254 15.03 -1.65 16.32
CA LEU A 254 15.56 -0.50 17.07
C LEU A 254 16.09 0.57 16.12
N ALA A 255 16.90 0.19 15.13
CA ALA A 255 17.44 1.10 14.13
C ALA A 255 16.34 1.83 13.36
N ALA A 256 15.32 1.09 12.89
CA ALA A 256 14.20 1.64 12.15
C ALA A 256 13.40 2.66 12.98
N GLN A 257 13.08 2.34 14.23
CA GLN A 257 12.31 3.21 15.11
C GLN A 257 13.12 4.48 15.51
N LEU A 258 14.41 4.35 15.79
CA LEU A 258 15.27 5.51 16.09
C LEU A 258 15.41 6.44 14.88
N LEU A 259 15.58 5.89 13.68
CA LEU A 259 15.67 6.68 12.45
C LEU A 259 14.33 7.35 12.11
N TRP A 260 13.19 6.68 12.34
CA TRP A 260 11.89 7.30 12.19
C TRP A 260 11.69 8.45 13.19
N ALA A 261 12.06 8.26 14.45
CA ALA A 261 12.06 9.33 15.44
C ALA A 261 12.92 10.53 14.99
N ALA A 262 14.17 10.28 14.56
CA ALA A 262 15.07 11.32 14.08
C ALA A 262 14.48 12.07 12.87
N LEU A 263 13.82 11.35 11.95
CA LEU A 263 13.15 11.95 10.80
C LEU A 263 11.95 12.80 11.22
N ALA A 264 11.12 12.34 12.14
CA ALA A 264 10.00 13.10 12.69
C ALA A 264 10.47 14.37 13.41
N LEU A 265 11.56 14.27 14.18
CA LEU A 265 12.20 15.41 14.84
C LEU A 265 12.70 16.44 13.81
N SER A 266 13.41 15.99 12.78
CA SER A 266 13.95 16.88 11.73
C SER A 266 12.86 17.63 10.95
N ARG A 267 11.64 17.10 10.96
CA ARG A 267 10.43 17.70 10.36
C ARG A 267 9.59 18.54 11.33
N GLY A 268 10.06 18.73 12.57
CA GLY A 268 9.35 19.49 13.60
C GLY A 268 8.07 18.77 14.10
N ARG A 269 7.98 17.43 13.99
CA ARG A 269 6.80 16.64 14.33
C ARG A 269 6.94 15.83 15.63
N VAL A 270 7.73 16.30 16.57
CA VAL A 270 7.99 15.62 17.85
C VAL A 270 6.72 15.26 18.60
N ARG A 271 5.78 16.22 18.74
CA ARG A 271 4.52 16.01 19.47
C ARG A 271 3.66 14.93 18.81
N ALA A 272 3.59 14.94 17.48
CA ALA A 272 2.85 13.95 16.72
C ALA A 272 3.48 12.55 16.86
N TRP A 273 4.80 12.47 16.80
CA TRP A 273 5.54 11.23 17.03
C TRP A 273 5.30 10.69 18.44
N LEU A 274 5.42 11.53 19.50
CA LEU A 274 5.14 11.12 20.88
C LEU A 274 3.70 10.62 21.05
N ALA A 275 2.72 11.32 20.47
CA ALA A 275 1.32 10.89 20.49
C ALA A 275 1.16 9.52 19.80
N GLY A 276 1.81 9.30 18.67
CA GLY A 276 1.81 8.01 17.96
C GLY A 276 2.43 6.88 18.80
N ILE A 277 3.54 7.14 19.51
CA ILE A 277 4.15 6.17 20.42
C ILE A 277 3.18 5.79 21.56
N LEU A 278 2.57 6.78 22.21
CA LEU A 278 1.64 6.53 23.33
C LEU A 278 0.41 5.71 22.87
N LEU A 279 -0.18 6.09 21.74
CA LEU A 279 -1.30 5.35 21.16
C LEU A 279 -0.89 3.94 20.74
N GLY A 280 0.26 3.81 20.06
CA GLY A 280 0.77 2.51 19.63
C GLY A 280 1.05 1.56 20.79
N LEU A 281 1.67 2.04 21.87
CA LEU A 281 1.94 1.22 23.07
C LEU A 281 0.65 0.79 23.78
N ARG A 282 -0.38 1.65 23.78
CA ARG A 282 -1.70 1.28 24.30
C ARG A 282 -2.31 0.15 23.48
N ASP A 283 -2.36 0.32 22.17
CA ASP A 283 -3.03 -0.58 21.26
C ASP A 283 -2.26 -1.91 21.09
N CYS A 284 -0.93 -1.90 21.20
CA CYS A 284 -0.12 -3.12 21.22
C CYS A 284 -0.55 -4.10 22.32
N ARG A 285 -0.97 -3.61 23.49
CA ARG A 285 -1.44 -4.48 24.60
C ARG A 285 -2.71 -5.24 24.23
N GLU A 286 -3.58 -4.63 23.41
CA GLU A 286 -4.84 -5.24 22.98
C GLU A 286 -4.65 -6.19 21.79
N HIS A 287 -3.67 -5.90 20.94
CA HIS A 287 -3.44 -6.64 19.70
C HIS A 287 -2.25 -7.60 19.74
N TRP A 288 -1.54 -7.67 20.87
CA TRP A 288 -0.46 -8.64 21.05
C TRP A 288 -1.01 -10.06 20.97
N ARG A 289 -0.81 -10.69 19.81
CA ARG A 289 -1.09 -12.10 19.60
C ARG A 289 0.20 -12.74 19.10
N PRO A 290 0.81 -13.68 19.82
CA PRO A 290 1.98 -14.38 19.31
C PRO A 290 1.61 -15.04 17.98
N CYS A 291 2.27 -14.60 16.90
CA CYS A 291 2.09 -15.17 15.56
C CYS A 291 2.34 -16.68 15.64
N SER A 292 1.52 -17.48 14.96
CA SER A 292 1.77 -18.91 14.88
C SER A 292 3.08 -19.16 14.13
N ARG A 293 3.91 -20.10 14.58
CA ARG A 293 5.17 -20.46 13.90
C ARG A 293 5.00 -20.82 12.42
N ARG A 294 3.81 -21.20 12.00
CA ARG A 294 3.52 -21.63 10.63
C ARG A 294 3.69 -20.55 9.55
N GLY A 295 3.49 -19.27 9.88
CA GLY A 295 3.65 -18.14 8.95
C GLY A 295 4.97 -17.36 9.12
N GLU A 296 5.74 -17.68 10.17
CA GLU A 296 6.93 -16.91 10.55
C GLU A 296 8.02 -16.92 9.49
N ASP A 297 8.29 -18.09 8.90
CA ASP A 297 9.34 -18.21 7.89
C ASP A 297 8.98 -17.49 6.59
N GLY A 298 7.72 -17.54 6.17
CA GLY A 298 7.21 -16.80 5.01
C GLY A 298 7.33 -15.29 5.20
N LEU A 299 6.86 -14.78 6.33
CA LEU A 299 7.00 -13.36 6.67
C LEU A 299 8.48 -12.94 6.77
N ALA A 300 9.32 -13.73 7.45
CA ALA A 300 10.74 -13.44 7.58
C ALA A 300 11.45 -13.42 6.22
N ALA A 301 11.08 -14.30 5.30
CA ALA A 301 11.60 -14.33 3.94
C ALA A 301 11.17 -13.09 3.16
N ALA A 302 9.88 -12.70 3.22
CA ALA A 302 9.35 -11.51 2.57
C ALA A 302 10.00 -10.21 3.07
N LEU A 303 10.21 -10.07 4.39
CA LEU A 303 10.88 -8.92 4.99
C LEU A 303 12.36 -8.82 4.54
N ARG A 304 13.07 -9.95 4.41
CA ARG A 304 14.44 -9.96 3.88
C ARG A 304 14.48 -9.64 2.40
N ALA A 305 13.56 -10.19 1.61
CA ALA A 305 13.45 -9.90 0.20
C ALA A 305 13.17 -8.42 -0.03
N GLY A 306 12.19 -7.84 0.69
CA GLY A 306 11.88 -6.41 0.65
C GLY A 306 13.07 -5.53 1.03
N GLU A 307 13.80 -5.89 2.08
CA GLU A 307 15.03 -5.17 2.48
C GLU A 307 16.13 -5.25 1.42
N GLY A 308 16.27 -6.41 0.75
CA GLY A 308 17.17 -6.59 -0.37
C GLY A 308 16.83 -5.69 -1.56
N GLU A 309 15.55 -5.59 -1.88
CA GLU A 309 15.05 -4.73 -2.94
C GLU A 309 15.22 -3.25 -2.62
N ILE A 310 14.87 -2.81 -1.40
CA ILE A 310 15.16 -1.46 -0.92
C ILE A 310 16.64 -1.12 -1.12
N ALA A 311 17.54 -2.00 -0.68
CA ALA A 311 18.98 -1.77 -0.81
C ALA A 311 19.44 -1.70 -2.28
N ALA A 312 18.88 -2.52 -3.16
CA ALA A 312 19.20 -2.53 -4.59
C ALA A 312 18.77 -1.22 -5.27
N LEU A 313 17.53 -0.80 -5.05
CA LEU A 313 16.99 0.44 -5.63
C LEU A 313 17.65 1.69 -5.04
N GLN A 314 17.98 1.69 -3.75
CA GLN A 314 18.73 2.78 -3.12
C GLN A 314 20.17 2.89 -3.66
N ARG A 315 20.79 1.78 -4.05
CA ARG A 315 22.10 1.80 -4.73
C ARG A 315 22.01 2.37 -6.15
N ALA A 316 20.98 2.02 -6.89
CA ALA A 316 20.78 2.46 -8.27
C ALA A 316 20.35 3.94 -8.34
N GLY A 317 19.30 4.33 -7.60
CA GLY A 317 18.69 5.66 -7.65
C GLY A 317 19.23 6.67 -6.64
N GLY A 318 20.33 6.34 -5.93
CA GLY A 318 20.90 7.18 -4.87
C GLY A 318 20.26 6.97 -3.51
N TRP A 319 21.10 7.05 -2.47
CA TRP A 319 20.71 6.75 -1.09
C TRP A 319 19.95 7.89 -0.43
N ASP A 320 18.75 7.64 0.04
CA ASP A 320 18.08 8.49 1.02
C ASP A 320 18.76 8.38 2.38
N SER A 321 18.77 9.49 3.15
CA SER A 321 19.47 9.54 4.45
C SER A 321 18.98 8.46 5.41
N TYR A 322 17.66 8.20 5.46
CA TYR A 322 17.09 7.15 6.30
C TYR A 322 17.68 5.77 5.97
N TRP A 323 17.62 5.34 4.69
CA TRP A 323 18.09 4.03 4.27
C TRP A 323 19.60 3.89 4.34
N ARG A 324 20.34 4.99 4.06
CA ARG A 324 21.80 5.00 4.21
C ARG A 324 22.21 4.67 5.65
N TRP A 325 21.57 5.28 6.65
CA TRP A 325 21.86 5.03 8.06
C TRP A 325 21.33 3.69 8.53
N TYR A 326 20.11 3.30 8.07
CA TYR A 326 19.57 1.99 8.40
C TYR A 326 20.58 0.88 8.02
N PHE A 327 21.01 0.83 6.76
CA PHE A 327 21.94 -0.20 6.30
C PHE A 327 23.36 -0.09 6.87
N ARG A 328 23.77 1.07 7.37
CA ARG A 328 25.02 1.18 8.15
C ARG A 328 24.92 0.53 9.52
N LEU A 329 23.75 0.59 10.17
CA LEU A 329 23.51 0.04 11.50
C LEU A 329 23.24 -1.48 11.47
N VAL A 330 22.46 -1.94 10.49
CA VAL A 330 21.99 -3.34 10.44
C VAL A 330 22.79 -4.23 9.47
N GLY A 331 23.72 -3.67 8.71
CA GLY A 331 24.41 -4.33 7.62
C GLY A 331 23.60 -4.35 6.34
N GLN A 332 24.29 -4.40 5.21
CA GLN A 332 23.63 -4.55 3.90
C GLN A 332 23.31 -6.03 3.67
N PRO A 333 22.12 -6.34 3.09
CA PRO A 333 21.86 -7.72 2.65
C PRO A 333 22.88 -8.13 1.59
N ALA A 334 23.26 -9.41 1.60
CA ALA A 334 24.13 -9.97 0.55
C ALA A 334 23.52 -9.66 -0.82
N ARG A 335 24.35 -9.35 -1.81
CA ARG A 335 23.86 -9.19 -3.19
C ARG A 335 23.24 -10.52 -3.59
N SER A 336 21.93 -10.53 -3.88
CA SER A 336 21.35 -11.67 -4.59
C SER A 336 22.08 -11.76 -5.92
N MET A 337 22.79 -12.86 -6.16
CA MET A 337 23.29 -13.18 -7.48
C MET A 337 22.03 -13.44 -8.34
N SER A 338 21.68 -12.46 -9.19
CA SER A 338 20.67 -12.58 -10.23
C SER A 338 21.12 -13.52 -11.33
#